data_39b1226256cde19a689e7997f1fd74ed
#
_entry.id   39b1226256cde19a689e7997f1fd74ed
#
_cell.length_a   1.000
_cell.length_b   1.000
_cell.length_c   1.000
_cell.angle_alpha   90.00
_cell.angle_beta   90.00
_cell.angle_gamma   90.00
#
_symmetry.space_group_name_H-M   'P 1'
#
loop_
_entity.id
_entity.type
_entity.pdbx_description
1 polymer ?
#
loop_
_entity_poly.entity_id
_entity_poly.type
_entity_poly.pdbx_seq_one_letter_code
_entity_poly.pdbx_strand_id
1 'polypeptide(L)'
;MSSAAVAAGATLAGPFEGFVAHAALPSGRRRAAGYGPLSPTADERDNMVRLDLPAGFAYRSFHTTGTMLVDGTTLPGRHDGMAAFRGRRGNSIIVRNHEINGPGMPMGGTGTVYDPMTRGGTVTVEVDAHGNVVAGSDFVSLQGTQNNCAGGRTGWDTWLSCEETVNGDDVGNDFTGQSNVGLLKHGYVFEVPSNGTSSAIPIRAAGRFAHEAAVVTPSGDAVYLTEDNFGFASGFYRYLPPSNGRRRKGIADGGRLQMLKVVGVDNADLSLGQPAGVSYAVEWVDIDDPDPTFAAGTTNDEAIVAVGDQGRGKGAAIFSRLEGAYYDGGNVYFVSTQGGATASGDSAPSGFGDGRGQVWVYQPGTDRLTLAYESPGSGTLDLPDNVVVSKHGSLVLCEDGSGDNFLRGLTQGGELFDFARNADPTQVGQEFAGATFSHDGSTLFVNIQSSSGYSIAIWGPWHKGPF
;
A
#
# COMPACT_ATOMS: atom_id res chain seq x y z
N MET A 1 -25.99 10.17 23.49
CA MET A 1 -27.18 10.71 22.75
C MET A 1 -27.40 9.82 21.56
N SER A 2 -28.62 9.54 21.21
CA SER A 2 -29.06 8.39 20.39
C SER A 2 -28.38 8.22 19.06
N SER A 3 -27.82 7.01 18.83
CA SER A 3 -27.37 6.50 17.54
C SER A 3 -28.59 6.27 16.63
N ALA A 4 -28.74 7.05 15.59
CA ALA A 4 -29.74 6.79 14.56
C ALA A 4 -29.15 5.79 13.55
N ALA A 5 -29.53 4.52 13.68
CA ALA A 5 -29.27 3.51 12.65
C ALA A 5 -30.18 3.80 11.45
N VAL A 6 -29.63 4.22 10.34
CA VAL A 6 -30.34 4.30 9.05
C VAL A 6 -30.20 2.93 8.37
N ALA A 7 -31.24 2.12 8.46
CA ALA A 7 -31.38 0.91 7.65
C ALA A 7 -31.80 1.30 6.22
N ALA A 8 -30.90 1.23 5.27
CA ALA A 8 -31.20 1.33 3.85
C ALA A 8 -31.03 -0.06 3.21
N GLY A 9 -32.14 -0.78 3.07
CA GLY A 9 -32.18 -1.99 2.25
C GLY A 9 -32.30 -1.63 0.78
N ALA A 10 -31.37 -2.10 -0.03
CA ALA A 10 -31.58 -2.39 -1.45
C ALA A 10 -30.51 -3.40 -1.89
N THR A 11 -30.93 -4.63 -2.15
CA THR A 11 -30.14 -5.69 -2.74
C THR A 11 -29.86 -5.39 -4.21
N LEU A 12 -28.59 -5.18 -4.57
CA LEU A 12 -28.11 -5.35 -5.93
C LEU A 12 -27.00 -6.41 -5.87
N ALA A 13 -27.24 -7.52 -6.58
CA ALA A 13 -26.29 -8.60 -6.71
C ALA A 13 -24.99 -8.09 -7.32
N GLY A 14 -23.91 -8.05 -6.51
CA GLY A 14 -22.56 -7.68 -6.91
C GLY A 14 -21.57 -8.72 -6.40
N PRO A 15 -20.31 -8.72 -6.85
CA PRO A 15 -19.29 -9.69 -6.46
C PRO A 15 -19.02 -9.78 -4.95
N PHE A 16 -19.63 -8.90 -4.15
CA PHE A 16 -19.47 -8.81 -2.69
C PHE A 16 -20.63 -9.41 -1.87
N GLU A 17 -21.67 -9.96 -2.48
CA GLU A 17 -22.70 -10.72 -1.72
C GLU A 17 -22.07 -11.86 -0.90
N GLY A 18 -20.93 -12.39 -1.35
CA GLY A 18 -20.15 -13.38 -0.64
C GLY A 18 -19.62 -12.90 0.71
N PHE A 19 -19.08 -11.70 0.80
CA PHE A 19 -18.56 -11.13 2.06
C PHE A 19 -19.66 -10.96 3.11
N VAL A 20 -20.82 -10.42 2.71
CA VAL A 20 -21.95 -10.18 3.62
C VAL A 20 -22.62 -11.51 4.02
N ALA A 21 -22.82 -12.44 3.07
CA ALA A 21 -23.44 -13.73 3.34
C ALA A 21 -22.58 -14.64 4.23
N HIS A 22 -21.24 -14.54 4.09
CA HIS A 22 -20.32 -15.41 4.84
C HIS A 22 -20.19 -14.98 6.30
N ALA A 23 -20.17 -13.69 6.62
CA ALA A 23 -20.21 -13.18 7.97
C ALA A 23 -21.44 -13.63 8.77
N ALA A 24 -22.54 -13.96 8.08
CA ALA A 24 -23.79 -14.41 8.69
C ALA A 24 -23.91 -15.94 8.86
N LEU A 25 -22.95 -16.76 8.40
CA LEU A 25 -23.02 -18.22 8.51
C LEU A 25 -22.53 -18.73 9.88
N PRO A 26 -23.26 -19.70 10.52
CA PRO A 26 -22.80 -20.34 11.75
C PRO A 26 -21.45 -21.04 11.56
N SER A 27 -20.53 -20.86 12.51
CA SER A 27 -19.14 -21.33 12.49
C SER A 27 -18.93 -22.85 12.27
N GLY A 28 -19.95 -23.68 12.40
CA GLY A 28 -19.85 -25.13 12.26
C GLY A 28 -19.91 -25.72 10.84
N ARG A 29 -20.07 -24.88 9.78
CA ARG A 29 -20.16 -25.33 8.38
C ARG A 29 -19.08 -24.76 7.45
N ARG A 30 -18.11 -24.06 7.99
CA ARG A 30 -17.03 -23.46 7.19
C ARG A 30 -15.99 -24.52 6.86
N ARG A 31 -15.73 -24.72 5.57
CA ARG A 31 -14.57 -25.45 5.09
C ARG A 31 -13.37 -24.54 5.33
N ALA A 32 -12.28 -25.04 5.92
CA ALA A 32 -11.08 -24.21 6.13
C ALA A 32 -10.64 -23.60 4.79
N ALA A 33 -10.56 -22.26 4.75
CA ALA A 33 -10.02 -21.56 3.59
C ALA A 33 -8.49 -21.75 3.52
N GLY A 34 -7.91 -21.55 2.34
CA GLY A 34 -6.47 -21.53 2.16
C GLY A 34 -5.87 -22.84 1.64
N TYR A 35 -4.58 -23.02 1.86
CA TYR A 35 -3.76 -24.10 1.28
C TYR A 35 -3.35 -25.16 2.29
N GLY A 36 -3.81 -25.09 3.53
CA GLY A 36 -3.47 -25.98 4.63
C GLY A 36 -2.45 -25.36 5.60
N PRO A 37 -1.94 -26.18 6.56
CA PRO A 37 -1.06 -25.67 7.61
C PRO A 37 0.29 -25.21 7.06
N LEU A 38 0.85 -24.17 7.70
CA LEU A 38 2.19 -23.69 7.42
C LEU A 38 3.24 -24.62 8.02
N SER A 39 4.38 -24.73 7.35
CA SER A 39 5.54 -25.49 7.83
C SER A 39 6.85 -24.82 7.37
N PRO A 40 7.94 -24.97 8.15
CA PRO A 40 9.26 -24.46 7.77
C PRO A 40 9.65 -24.91 6.37
N THR A 41 9.93 -23.95 5.49
CA THR A 41 10.28 -24.19 4.10
C THR A 41 11.68 -23.62 3.83
N ALA A 42 12.55 -24.40 3.19
CA ALA A 42 13.89 -23.97 2.86
C ALA A 42 13.90 -23.03 1.65
N ASP A 43 14.65 -21.95 1.73
CA ASP A 43 14.94 -21.04 0.60
C ASP A 43 15.77 -21.75 -0.46
N GLU A 44 15.31 -21.76 -1.71
CA GLU A 44 16.05 -22.40 -2.82
C GLU A 44 17.38 -21.70 -3.17
N ARG A 45 17.63 -20.51 -2.60
CA ARG A 45 18.90 -19.81 -2.76
C ARG A 45 20.03 -20.47 -1.98
N ASP A 46 19.78 -20.82 -0.69
CA ASP A 46 20.84 -21.21 0.25
C ASP A 46 20.43 -22.25 1.30
N ASN A 47 19.22 -22.79 1.19
CA ASN A 47 18.62 -23.77 2.09
C ASN A 47 18.34 -23.27 3.52
N MET A 48 18.41 -21.96 3.79
CA MET A 48 17.98 -21.41 5.07
C MET A 48 16.46 -21.29 5.13
N VAL A 49 15.89 -21.51 6.31
CA VAL A 49 14.44 -21.29 6.52
C VAL A 49 14.22 -19.82 6.84
N ARG A 50 13.45 -19.14 5.99
CA ARG A 50 13.00 -17.75 6.16
C ARG A 50 11.49 -17.61 6.16
N LEU A 51 10.80 -18.58 5.59
CA LEU A 51 9.34 -18.61 5.57
C LEU A 51 8.81 -19.96 6.05
N ASP A 52 7.67 -19.91 6.73
CA ASP A 52 6.76 -21.04 6.80
C ASP A 52 5.72 -20.91 5.69
N LEU A 53 5.54 -21.97 4.90
CA LEU A 53 4.59 -22.02 3.78
C LEU A 53 3.73 -23.29 3.82
N PRO A 54 2.57 -23.28 3.12
CA PRO A 54 1.79 -24.51 2.93
C PRO A 54 2.53 -25.53 2.07
N ALA A 55 2.19 -26.79 2.24
CA ALA A 55 2.82 -27.89 1.50
C ALA A 55 2.72 -27.72 -0.04
N GLY A 56 3.84 -27.89 -0.72
CA GLY A 56 3.96 -27.80 -2.17
C GLY A 56 4.28 -26.40 -2.71
N PHE A 57 4.34 -25.39 -1.86
CA PHE A 57 4.93 -24.10 -2.21
C PHE A 57 6.44 -24.11 -2.00
N ALA A 58 7.14 -23.31 -2.80
CA ALA A 58 8.57 -23.08 -2.71
C ALA A 58 8.84 -21.58 -2.89
N TYR A 59 10.03 -21.13 -2.48
CA TYR A 59 10.42 -19.73 -2.62
C TYR A 59 11.93 -19.57 -2.77
N ARG A 60 12.31 -18.40 -3.27
CA ARG A 60 13.69 -17.93 -3.34
C ARG A 60 13.75 -16.47 -2.89
N SER A 61 14.66 -16.15 -1.97
CA SER A 61 15.02 -14.78 -1.67
C SER A 61 16.06 -14.24 -2.67
N PHE A 62 15.93 -12.95 -3.00
CA PHE A 62 16.83 -12.26 -3.92
C PHE A 62 16.94 -10.78 -3.55
N HIS A 63 17.86 -10.06 -4.18
CA HIS A 63 18.07 -8.63 -3.96
C HIS A 63 18.13 -8.26 -2.46
N THR A 64 19.07 -8.88 -1.75
CA THR A 64 19.36 -8.55 -0.34
C THR A 64 20.07 -7.19 -0.25
N THR A 65 19.72 -6.39 0.73
CA THR A 65 20.42 -5.13 1.07
C THR A 65 21.94 -5.30 1.00
N GLY A 66 22.62 -4.35 0.39
CA GLY A 66 24.07 -4.39 0.18
C GLY A 66 24.50 -5.07 -1.14
N THR A 67 23.58 -5.64 -1.93
CA THR A 67 23.88 -6.15 -3.26
C THR A 67 24.38 -5.01 -4.15
N MET A 68 25.48 -5.26 -4.91
CA MET A 68 25.97 -4.31 -5.90
C MET A 68 25.12 -4.40 -7.16
N LEU A 69 24.49 -3.29 -7.56
CA LEU A 69 23.72 -3.19 -8.80
C LEU A 69 24.63 -3.01 -10.01
N VAL A 70 24.07 -3.20 -11.20
CA VAL A 70 24.84 -3.10 -12.46
C VAL A 70 25.36 -1.69 -12.73
N ASP A 71 24.70 -0.67 -12.21
CA ASP A 71 25.12 0.73 -12.32
C ASP A 71 26.22 1.12 -11.30
N GLY A 72 26.70 0.16 -10.49
CA GLY A 72 27.73 0.36 -9.48
C GLY A 72 27.23 0.92 -8.15
N THR A 73 25.92 1.08 -7.99
CA THR A 73 25.32 1.50 -6.71
C THR A 73 25.13 0.32 -5.79
N THR A 74 25.00 0.59 -4.49
CA THR A 74 24.69 -0.43 -3.49
C THR A 74 23.18 -0.42 -3.23
N LEU A 75 22.53 -1.58 -3.32
CA LEU A 75 21.11 -1.75 -3.04
C LEU A 75 20.83 -1.34 -1.59
N PRO A 76 19.96 -0.34 -1.35
CA PRO A 76 19.60 0.05 0.01
C PRO A 76 18.67 -0.97 0.67
N GLY A 77 18.47 -0.83 1.97
CA GLY A 77 17.47 -1.58 2.74
C GLY A 77 16.05 -1.00 2.61
N ARG A 78 15.20 -1.36 3.56
CA ARG A 78 13.83 -0.86 3.60
C ARG A 78 13.06 -1.11 2.30
N HIS A 79 13.06 -2.36 1.85
CA HIS A 79 12.32 -2.82 0.68
C HIS A 79 10.84 -2.74 0.94
N ASP A 80 10.10 -1.99 0.14
CA ASP A 80 8.70 -1.70 0.37
C ASP A 80 7.83 -1.93 -0.88
N GLY A 81 6.78 -1.14 -1.07
CA GLY A 81 5.81 -1.28 -2.15
C GLY A 81 6.45 -1.51 -3.51
N MET A 82 5.87 -2.42 -4.27
CA MET A 82 6.38 -2.75 -5.59
C MET A 82 5.29 -3.22 -6.55
N ALA A 83 5.60 -3.19 -7.85
CA ALA A 83 4.78 -3.82 -8.87
C ALA A 83 5.61 -4.68 -9.80
N ALA A 84 4.99 -5.78 -10.25
CA ALA A 84 5.55 -6.65 -11.28
C ALA A 84 4.94 -6.33 -12.65
N PHE A 85 5.78 -6.05 -13.63
CA PHE A 85 5.42 -5.80 -15.03
C PHE A 85 5.90 -6.93 -15.91
N ARG A 86 5.33 -7.04 -17.11
CA ARG A 86 5.72 -8.08 -18.06
C ARG A 86 7.12 -7.83 -18.60
N GLY A 87 8.07 -8.70 -18.26
CA GLY A 87 9.40 -8.77 -18.78
C GLY A 87 9.53 -9.59 -20.07
N ARG A 88 10.76 -9.84 -20.49
CA ARG A 88 11.06 -10.68 -21.66
C ARG A 88 10.96 -12.16 -21.30
N ARG A 89 10.61 -13.02 -22.26
CA ARG A 89 10.63 -14.50 -22.12
C ARG A 89 9.84 -15.04 -20.92
N GLY A 90 8.81 -14.33 -20.47
CA GLY A 90 8.01 -14.72 -19.32
C GLY A 90 8.54 -14.24 -17.96
N ASN A 91 9.63 -13.45 -17.95
CA ASN A 91 10.14 -12.82 -16.73
C ASN A 91 9.20 -11.71 -16.24
N SER A 92 9.45 -11.25 -15.02
CA SER A 92 8.83 -10.07 -14.42
C SER A 92 9.86 -8.96 -14.24
N ILE A 93 9.48 -7.74 -14.63
CA ILE A 93 10.21 -6.53 -14.24
C ILE A 93 9.57 -6.01 -12.97
N ILE A 94 10.33 -5.89 -11.90
CA ILE A 94 9.89 -5.38 -10.61
C ILE A 94 10.42 -3.96 -10.47
N VAL A 95 9.52 -3.00 -10.18
CA VAL A 95 9.87 -1.67 -9.69
C VAL A 95 9.51 -1.64 -8.22
N ARG A 96 10.49 -1.39 -7.36
CA ARG A 96 10.36 -1.50 -5.91
C ARG A 96 10.82 -0.22 -5.22
N ASN A 97 10.03 0.26 -4.28
CA ASN A 97 10.34 1.36 -3.39
C ASN A 97 11.37 0.96 -2.34
N HIS A 98 12.07 1.96 -1.85
CA HIS A 98 12.92 1.88 -0.66
C HIS A 98 12.53 3.00 0.28
N GLU A 99 11.86 2.64 1.37
CA GLU A 99 11.33 3.55 2.38
C GLU A 99 12.45 4.08 3.27
N ILE A 100 13.20 5.04 2.73
CA ILE A 100 14.35 5.63 3.42
C ILE A 100 14.04 7.08 3.79
N ASN A 101 13.98 7.31 5.09
CA ASN A 101 13.71 8.63 5.64
C ASN A 101 15.00 9.44 5.88
N GLY A 102 14.81 10.75 6.05
CA GLY A 102 15.83 11.72 6.44
C GLY A 102 16.81 12.14 5.35
N PRO A 103 17.61 13.16 5.67
CA PRO A 103 18.60 13.71 4.75
C PRO A 103 19.73 12.72 4.44
N GLY A 104 20.39 12.91 3.31
CA GLY A 104 21.55 12.12 2.89
C GLY A 104 21.84 12.29 1.42
N MET A 105 22.82 11.53 0.92
CA MET A 105 23.13 11.51 -0.51
C MET A 105 22.12 10.65 -1.27
N PRO A 106 21.69 11.03 -2.49
CA PRO A 106 20.91 10.16 -3.35
C PRO A 106 21.55 8.79 -3.55
N MET A 107 20.74 7.78 -3.91
CA MET A 107 21.20 6.38 -4.06
C MET A 107 22.38 6.25 -5.02
N GLY A 108 22.51 7.14 -6.00
CA GLY A 108 23.48 7.06 -7.09
C GLY A 108 22.80 6.63 -8.39
N GLY A 109 23.60 6.15 -9.36
CA GLY A 109 23.08 5.80 -10.68
C GLY A 109 23.01 6.98 -11.65
N THR A 110 22.44 6.74 -12.84
CA THR A 110 22.48 7.69 -13.98
C THR A 110 21.19 8.49 -14.17
N GLY A 111 20.14 8.22 -13.34
CA GLY A 111 18.84 8.89 -13.44
C GLY A 111 18.85 10.31 -12.90
N THR A 112 17.78 11.05 -13.22
CA THR A 112 17.53 12.39 -12.66
C THR A 112 17.34 12.29 -11.14
N VAL A 113 17.94 13.22 -10.41
CA VAL A 113 17.79 13.36 -8.95
C VAL A 113 16.70 14.40 -8.71
N TYR A 114 15.72 14.09 -7.85
CA TYR A 114 14.73 15.08 -7.42
C TYR A 114 15.35 16.06 -6.43
N ASP A 115 15.70 15.59 -5.25
CA ASP A 115 16.39 16.38 -4.22
C ASP A 115 17.82 15.81 -3.98
N PRO A 116 18.88 16.59 -4.18
CA PRO A 116 20.25 16.14 -3.96
C PRO A 116 20.59 15.87 -2.50
N MET A 117 19.72 16.24 -1.56
CA MET A 117 19.91 16.09 -0.11
C MET A 117 19.12 14.92 0.47
N THR A 118 18.48 14.08 -0.34
CA THR A 118 17.66 12.94 0.13
C THR A 118 18.02 11.65 -0.57
N ARG A 119 17.75 10.51 0.07
CA ARG A 119 18.31 9.21 -0.30
C ARG A 119 17.27 8.12 -0.59
N GLY A 120 15.97 8.46 -0.58
CA GLY A 120 14.88 7.56 -0.98
C GLY A 120 14.80 7.40 -2.49
N GLY A 121 13.97 6.46 -2.92
CA GLY A 121 13.72 6.20 -4.32
C GLY A 121 13.31 4.77 -4.63
N THR A 122 13.50 4.36 -5.91
CA THR A 122 13.14 3.03 -6.39
C THR A 122 14.30 2.34 -7.08
N VAL A 123 14.28 0.99 -7.00
CA VAL A 123 15.16 0.12 -7.79
C VAL A 123 14.31 -0.75 -8.71
N THR A 124 14.72 -0.85 -9.97
CA THR A 124 14.12 -1.75 -10.96
C THR A 124 15.03 -2.97 -11.17
N VAL A 125 14.40 -4.17 -11.30
CA VAL A 125 15.12 -5.44 -11.56
C VAL A 125 14.25 -6.38 -12.41
N GLU A 126 14.83 -7.14 -13.32
CA GLU A 126 14.14 -8.22 -14.02
C GLU A 126 14.49 -9.57 -13.38
N VAL A 127 13.46 -10.39 -13.10
CA VAL A 127 13.59 -11.71 -12.48
C VAL A 127 12.77 -12.75 -13.25
N ASP A 128 13.21 -14.00 -13.22
CA ASP A 128 12.42 -15.12 -13.74
C ASP A 128 11.32 -15.56 -12.77
N ALA A 129 10.52 -16.55 -13.16
CA ALA A 129 9.42 -17.06 -12.35
C ALA A 129 9.85 -17.71 -11.01
N HIS A 130 11.12 -17.96 -10.82
CA HIS A 130 11.70 -18.57 -9.61
C HIS A 130 12.62 -17.59 -8.84
N GLY A 131 12.51 -16.28 -9.10
CA GLY A 131 13.28 -15.27 -8.39
C GLY A 131 14.77 -15.19 -8.75
N ASN A 132 15.20 -15.80 -9.85
CA ASN A 132 16.57 -15.59 -10.34
C ASN A 132 16.67 -14.25 -11.03
N VAL A 133 17.56 -13.40 -10.55
CA VAL A 133 17.83 -12.07 -11.14
C VAL A 133 18.49 -12.23 -12.51
N VAL A 134 17.95 -11.55 -13.51
CA VAL A 134 18.55 -11.47 -14.84
C VAL A 134 19.80 -10.60 -14.77
N ALA A 135 20.94 -11.16 -15.10
CA ALA A 135 22.21 -10.43 -15.00
C ALA A 135 22.20 -9.12 -15.81
N GLY A 136 22.57 -8.04 -15.16
CA GLY A 136 22.65 -6.72 -15.78
C GLY A 136 21.32 -6.00 -15.95
N SER A 137 20.27 -6.38 -15.20
CA SER A 137 18.94 -5.80 -15.32
C SER A 137 18.58 -4.84 -14.19
N ASP A 138 19.36 -4.79 -13.12
CA ASP A 138 19.06 -4.04 -11.93
C ASP A 138 19.71 -2.64 -11.91
N PHE A 139 18.94 -1.62 -11.58
CA PHE A 139 19.41 -0.23 -11.56
C PHE A 139 18.52 0.65 -10.71
N VAL A 140 19.05 1.81 -10.26
CA VAL A 140 18.26 2.85 -9.59
C VAL A 140 17.35 3.54 -10.61
N SER A 141 16.03 3.47 -10.40
CA SER A 141 15.03 4.01 -11.35
C SER A 141 14.39 5.32 -10.94
N LEU A 142 14.40 5.66 -9.63
CA LEU A 142 14.07 6.98 -9.08
C LEU A 142 15.00 7.25 -7.91
N GLN A 143 15.40 8.51 -7.69
CA GLN A 143 16.29 8.88 -6.60
C GLN A 143 16.09 10.32 -6.14
N GLY A 144 16.48 10.60 -4.91
CA GLY A 144 16.32 11.92 -4.31
C GLY A 144 14.90 12.20 -3.83
N THR A 145 14.17 11.16 -3.47
CA THR A 145 12.88 11.22 -2.78
C THR A 145 13.02 10.81 -1.32
N GLN A 146 11.95 10.82 -0.56
CA GLN A 146 11.94 10.41 0.85
C GLN A 146 10.80 9.45 1.14
N ASN A 147 11.05 8.50 2.06
CA ASN A 147 10.04 7.63 2.65
C ASN A 147 9.11 7.03 1.56
N ASN A 148 9.70 6.43 0.53
CA ASN A 148 8.93 5.80 -0.53
C ASN A 148 8.37 4.47 -0.01
N CYS A 149 7.11 4.47 0.39
CA CYS A 149 6.40 3.34 0.97
C CYS A 149 5.68 2.53 -0.12
N ALA A 150 4.39 2.65 -0.30
CA ALA A 150 3.69 1.94 -1.36
C ALA A 150 3.50 2.80 -2.63
N GLY A 151 2.43 2.56 -3.35
CA GLY A 151 2.15 3.22 -4.62
C GLY A 151 1.12 2.48 -5.45
N GLY A 152 1.28 2.50 -6.79
CA GLY A 152 0.35 1.80 -7.65
C GLY A 152 0.80 1.61 -9.08
N ARG A 153 0.39 0.48 -9.66
CA ARG A 153 0.65 0.16 -11.06
C ARG A 153 -0.32 0.89 -11.98
N THR A 154 0.19 1.44 -13.08
CA THR A 154 -0.63 2.02 -14.15
C THR A 154 -0.93 1.01 -15.27
N GLY A 155 -1.91 1.31 -16.10
CA GLY A 155 -2.25 0.52 -17.28
C GLY A 155 -1.30 0.69 -18.47
N TRP A 156 -0.25 1.50 -18.34
CA TRP A 156 0.76 1.78 -19.39
C TRP A 156 2.20 1.49 -18.94
N ASP A 157 2.34 0.50 -18.06
CA ASP A 157 3.61 -0.07 -17.60
C ASP A 157 4.51 0.92 -16.84
N THR A 158 3.91 1.76 -15.98
CA THR A 158 4.63 2.57 -15.01
C THR A 158 4.17 2.27 -13.58
N TRP A 159 5.01 2.57 -12.62
CA TRP A 159 4.75 2.55 -11.19
C TRP A 159 4.59 3.98 -10.69
N LEU A 160 3.59 4.24 -9.86
CA LEU A 160 3.49 5.47 -9.08
C LEU A 160 4.11 5.20 -7.71
N SER A 161 5.21 5.86 -7.41
CA SER A 161 5.90 5.80 -6.12
C SER A 161 5.41 6.93 -5.23
N CYS A 162 5.00 6.62 -4.02
CA CYS A 162 4.46 7.55 -3.04
C CYS A 162 5.50 7.94 -2.00
N GLU A 163 5.52 9.22 -1.59
CA GLU A 163 6.30 9.70 -0.44
C GLU A 163 5.38 9.85 0.77
N GLU A 164 5.65 9.11 1.83
CA GLU A 164 4.92 9.16 3.10
C GLU A 164 5.53 10.20 4.05
N THR A 165 5.50 11.44 3.64
CA THR A 165 6.08 12.56 4.40
C THR A 165 5.52 13.89 3.90
N VAL A 166 5.80 14.98 4.62
CA VAL A 166 5.56 16.37 4.17
C VAL A 166 6.81 17.24 4.33
N ASN A 167 7.96 16.61 4.46
CA ASN A 167 9.23 17.31 4.69
C ASN A 167 9.52 18.38 3.62
N GLY A 168 10.31 19.38 3.98
CA GLY A 168 10.72 20.49 3.12
C GLY A 168 11.32 21.63 3.93
N ASP A 169 12.03 22.53 3.28
CA ASP A 169 12.66 23.69 3.95
C ASP A 169 11.63 24.62 4.62
N ASP A 170 10.36 24.52 4.27
CA ASP A 170 9.22 25.22 4.86
C ASP A 170 8.56 24.49 6.04
N VAL A 171 9.06 23.32 6.43
CA VAL A 171 8.58 22.51 7.57
C VAL A 171 9.73 22.38 8.58
N GLY A 172 9.41 22.39 9.86
CA GLY A 172 10.38 22.16 10.94
C GLY A 172 11.09 20.82 10.83
N ASN A 173 11.69 20.35 11.92
CA ASN A 173 12.30 19.02 11.92
C ASN A 173 11.27 17.94 11.58
N ASP A 174 11.72 16.86 10.94
CA ASP A 174 10.87 15.70 10.69
C ASP A 174 10.46 14.99 12.00
N PHE A 175 9.61 13.97 11.90
CA PHE A 175 9.13 13.20 13.05
C PHE A 175 10.25 12.48 13.83
N THR A 176 11.43 12.29 13.23
CA THR A 176 12.61 11.71 13.89
C THR A 176 13.50 12.77 14.57
N GLY A 177 13.16 14.05 14.42
CA GLY A 177 13.94 15.19 14.91
C GLY A 177 15.05 15.64 13.97
N GLN A 178 15.16 15.11 12.76
CA GLN A 178 16.15 15.53 11.76
C GLN A 178 15.73 16.85 11.09
N SER A 179 16.72 17.68 10.74
CA SER A 179 16.48 18.98 10.13
C SER A 179 16.10 18.87 8.66
N ASN A 180 15.04 19.58 8.29
CA ASN A 180 14.59 19.74 6.91
C ASN A 180 15.19 20.93 6.16
N VAL A 181 16.13 21.66 6.77
CA VAL A 181 16.74 22.86 6.19
C VAL A 181 17.44 22.56 4.86
N GLY A 182 17.05 23.26 3.82
CA GLY A 182 17.61 23.14 2.47
C GLY A 182 16.99 22.06 1.62
N LEU A 183 16.05 21.27 2.14
CA LEU A 183 15.32 20.29 1.36
C LEU A 183 14.34 20.94 0.37
N LEU A 184 14.12 20.30 -0.76
CA LEU A 184 12.94 20.57 -1.59
C LEU A 184 11.68 20.13 -0.82
N LYS A 185 10.49 20.51 -1.32
CA LYS A 185 9.23 20.01 -0.79
C LYS A 185 9.06 18.53 -1.16
N HIS A 186 8.70 17.70 -0.18
CA HIS A 186 8.36 16.30 -0.31
C HIS A 186 6.89 16.05 0.06
N GLY A 187 6.42 14.80 -0.09
CA GLY A 187 5.04 14.41 0.15
C GLY A 187 4.26 14.30 -1.15
N TYR A 188 4.89 13.77 -2.19
CA TYR A 188 4.31 13.69 -3.53
C TYR A 188 4.33 12.28 -4.10
N VAL A 189 3.67 12.14 -5.23
CA VAL A 189 3.68 10.93 -6.07
C VAL A 189 4.58 11.16 -7.28
N PHE A 190 5.42 10.15 -7.61
CA PHE A 190 6.32 10.17 -8.75
C PHE A 190 6.03 9.00 -9.70
N GLU A 191 6.03 9.26 -11.00
CA GLU A 191 5.83 8.20 -11.98
C GLU A 191 7.19 7.61 -12.44
N VAL A 192 7.31 6.28 -12.40
CA VAL A 192 8.53 5.52 -12.70
C VAL A 192 8.23 4.52 -13.82
N PRO A 193 8.86 4.64 -15.01
CA PRO A 193 8.71 3.65 -16.07
C PRO A 193 9.30 2.29 -15.65
N SER A 194 8.62 1.19 -15.99
CA SER A 194 9.13 -0.15 -15.67
C SER A 194 10.42 -0.52 -16.40
N ASN A 195 10.74 0.17 -17.49
CA ASN A 195 11.88 -0.12 -18.36
C ASN A 195 12.89 1.03 -18.48
N GLY A 196 12.91 1.96 -17.53
CA GLY A 196 13.78 3.11 -17.55
C GLY A 196 13.77 3.90 -16.23
N THR A 197 14.47 5.02 -16.25
CA THR A 197 14.53 5.93 -15.10
C THR A 197 13.37 6.93 -15.13
N SER A 198 12.91 7.33 -13.94
CA SER A 198 11.94 8.41 -13.76
C SER A 198 12.51 9.77 -14.21
N SER A 199 11.63 10.65 -14.67
CA SER A 199 11.96 12.08 -14.86
C SER A 199 12.14 12.83 -13.54
N ALA A 200 11.80 12.20 -12.41
CA ALA A 200 11.82 12.78 -11.07
C ALA A 200 11.00 14.09 -10.96
N ILE A 201 9.86 14.15 -11.66
CA ILE A 201 8.93 15.27 -11.60
C ILE A 201 7.74 14.87 -10.72
N PRO A 202 7.49 15.57 -9.58
CA PRO A 202 6.37 15.28 -8.71
C PRO A 202 5.03 15.68 -9.33
N ILE A 203 3.97 14.93 -9.01
CA ILE A 203 2.59 15.28 -9.36
C ILE A 203 2.01 16.12 -8.21
N ARG A 204 2.30 17.43 -8.21
CA ARG A 204 2.00 18.34 -7.10
C ARG A 204 0.52 18.49 -6.82
N ALA A 205 -0.30 18.56 -7.86
CA ALA A 205 -1.75 18.71 -7.72
C ALA A 205 -2.44 17.43 -7.19
N ALA A 206 -1.71 16.30 -7.06
CA ALA A 206 -2.19 15.11 -6.37
C ALA A 206 -2.15 15.24 -4.84
N GLY A 207 -1.59 16.32 -4.32
CA GLY A 207 -1.52 16.67 -2.90
C GLY A 207 -0.12 16.57 -2.32
N ARG A 208 0.14 17.37 -1.26
CA ARG A 208 1.31 17.30 -0.41
C ARG A 208 0.88 16.79 0.97
N PHE A 209 0.89 15.48 1.14
CA PHE A 209 0.55 14.79 2.38
C PHE A 209 1.33 13.46 2.47
N ALA A 210 1.23 12.74 3.58
CA ALA A 210 1.86 11.42 3.73
C ALA A 210 1.16 10.40 2.83
N HIS A 211 1.59 10.32 1.55
CA HIS A 211 1.04 9.38 0.58
C HIS A 211 1.51 7.96 0.87
N GLU A 212 0.55 7.03 0.93
CA GLU A 212 0.86 5.62 1.04
C GLU A 212 0.65 4.90 -0.30
N ALA A 213 -0.56 4.71 -0.77
CA ALA A 213 -0.82 4.07 -2.05
C ALA A 213 -1.45 5.03 -3.09
N ALA A 214 -1.26 4.70 -4.37
CA ALA A 214 -1.79 5.45 -5.51
C ALA A 214 -2.39 4.50 -6.55
N VAL A 215 -3.70 4.32 -6.54
CA VAL A 215 -4.43 3.38 -7.39
C VAL A 215 -4.99 4.07 -8.63
N VAL A 216 -4.57 3.62 -9.81
CA VAL A 216 -4.97 4.24 -11.09
C VAL A 216 -6.08 3.44 -11.76
N THR A 217 -7.15 4.14 -12.19
CA THR A 217 -8.16 3.52 -13.05
C THR A 217 -7.56 3.08 -14.39
N PRO A 218 -8.10 2.06 -15.05
CA PRO A 218 -7.56 1.59 -16.36
C PRO A 218 -7.53 2.66 -17.45
N SER A 219 -8.44 3.66 -17.39
CA SER A 219 -8.46 4.82 -18.29
C SER A 219 -7.46 5.89 -17.91
N GLY A 220 -6.96 5.91 -16.66
CA GLY A 220 -6.11 6.94 -16.11
C GLY A 220 -6.83 8.27 -15.82
N ASP A 221 -8.15 8.28 -15.75
CA ASP A 221 -8.96 9.47 -15.49
C ASP A 221 -9.13 9.77 -14.00
N ALA A 222 -8.79 8.83 -13.13
CA ALA A 222 -8.70 9.02 -11.70
C ALA A 222 -7.53 8.25 -11.08
N VAL A 223 -6.92 8.83 -10.07
CA VAL A 223 -5.96 8.19 -9.16
C VAL A 223 -6.55 8.26 -7.76
N TYR A 224 -6.78 7.13 -7.11
CA TYR A 224 -7.20 7.06 -5.72
C TYR A 224 -5.98 6.97 -4.83
N LEU A 225 -5.97 7.74 -3.75
CA LEU A 225 -4.79 7.92 -2.90
C LEU A 225 -5.17 7.65 -1.45
N THR A 226 -4.33 6.93 -0.75
CA THR A 226 -4.42 6.74 0.70
C THR A 226 -3.41 7.62 1.41
N GLU A 227 -3.76 8.04 2.62
CA GLU A 227 -2.91 8.83 3.51
C GLU A 227 -2.62 8.00 4.75
N ASP A 228 -1.36 7.69 5.03
CA ASP A 228 -0.97 7.23 6.36
C ASP A 228 -0.52 8.40 7.22
N ASN A 229 -1.33 8.71 8.20
CA ASN A 229 -1.01 9.74 9.18
C ASN A 229 -0.92 9.07 10.55
N PHE A 230 0.29 8.73 10.96
CA PHE A 230 0.54 7.91 12.15
C PHE A 230 -0.14 8.46 13.41
N GLY A 231 -0.07 9.77 13.65
CA GLY A 231 -0.57 10.42 14.87
C GLY A 231 -1.95 11.05 14.76
N PHE A 232 -2.54 11.10 13.56
CA PHE A 232 -3.74 11.89 13.28
C PHE A 232 -4.70 11.16 12.35
N ALA A 233 -5.86 11.77 12.12
CA ALA A 233 -6.85 11.26 11.19
C ALA A 233 -6.33 11.25 9.75
N SER A 234 -6.52 10.13 9.06
CA SER A 234 -6.17 9.92 7.66
C SER A 234 -7.36 10.16 6.73
N GLY A 235 -7.08 10.44 5.45
CA GLY A 235 -8.05 10.65 4.40
C GLY A 235 -7.93 9.66 3.25
N PHE A 236 -9.05 9.42 2.57
CA PHE A 236 -9.07 8.73 1.28
C PHE A 236 -9.38 9.75 0.20
N TYR A 237 -8.48 9.88 -0.79
CA TYR A 237 -8.54 10.92 -1.80
C TYR A 237 -8.74 10.35 -3.19
N ARG A 238 -9.16 11.22 -4.11
CA ARG A 238 -9.02 10.98 -5.56
C ARG A 238 -8.43 12.21 -6.23
N TYR A 239 -7.45 11.97 -7.07
CA TYR A 239 -6.90 12.94 -7.99
C TYR A 239 -7.49 12.74 -9.38
N LEU A 240 -8.02 13.80 -9.99
CA LEU A 240 -8.56 13.83 -11.33
C LEU A 240 -7.59 14.60 -12.24
N PRO A 241 -6.70 13.92 -12.97
CA PRO A 241 -5.73 14.58 -13.84
C PRO A 241 -6.42 15.38 -14.95
N PRO A 242 -5.81 16.46 -15.49
CA PRO A 242 -6.38 17.23 -16.58
C PRO A 242 -6.69 16.34 -17.78
N SER A 243 -7.89 16.51 -18.40
CA SER A 243 -8.25 15.77 -19.60
C SER A 243 -7.53 16.37 -20.81
N ASN A 244 -6.80 15.56 -21.57
CA ASN A 244 -6.15 15.96 -22.81
C ASN A 244 -6.76 15.31 -24.06
N GLY A 245 -7.89 14.62 -23.91
CA GLY A 245 -8.63 13.97 -25.00
C GLY A 245 -7.90 12.83 -25.72
N ARG A 246 -6.74 12.40 -25.22
CA ARG A 246 -5.92 11.31 -25.78
C ARG A 246 -5.78 10.19 -24.76
N ARG A 247 -5.49 8.98 -25.25
CA ARG A 247 -5.11 7.85 -24.39
C ARG A 247 -3.86 8.23 -23.59
N ARG A 248 -3.93 8.13 -22.26
CA ARG A 248 -2.86 8.56 -21.37
C ARG A 248 -1.62 7.66 -21.52
N LYS A 249 -0.46 8.29 -21.38
CA LYS A 249 0.84 7.63 -21.28
C LYS A 249 1.61 8.08 -20.03
N GLY A 250 0.92 8.74 -19.10
CA GLY A 250 1.44 9.26 -17.85
C GLY A 250 0.37 10.03 -17.11
N ILE A 251 0.57 10.25 -15.82
CA ILE A 251 -0.29 11.08 -14.99
C ILE A 251 0.16 12.54 -15.12
N ALA A 252 -0.72 13.39 -15.69
CA ALA A 252 -0.43 14.81 -15.83
C ALA A 252 -0.68 15.53 -14.50
N ASP A 253 0.18 16.48 -14.16
CA ASP A 253 -0.02 17.42 -13.06
C ASP A 253 -1.02 18.52 -13.41
N GLY A 254 -1.48 19.31 -12.40
CA GLY A 254 -2.40 20.43 -12.58
C GLY A 254 -3.88 20.03 -12.63
N GLY A 255 -4.21 18.85 -12.11
CA GLY A 255 -5.59 18.36 -11.98
C GLY A 255 -6.29 18.86 -10.71
N ARG A 256 -7.29 18.11 -10.26
CA ARG A 256 -8.12 18.42 -9.09
C ARG A 256 -8.04 17.29 -8.05
N LEU A 257 -7.71 17.66 -6.82
CA LEU A 257 -7.71 16.74 -5.67
C LEU A 257 -9.03 16.85 -4.91
N GLN A 258 -9.57 15.72 -4.50
CA GLN A 258 -10.81 15.62 -3.72
C GLN A 258 -10.64 14.61 -2.60
N MET A 259 -11.36 14.79 -1.49
CA MET A 259 -11.40 13.89 -0.34
C MET A 259 -12.79 13.26 -0.20
N LEU A 260 -12.86 11.99 0.18
CA LEU A 260 -14.10 11.24 0.33
C LEU A 260 -14.93 11.76 1.50
N LYS A 261 -16.25 11.88 1.28
CA LYS A 261 -17.25 12.25 2.29
C LYS A 261 -18.40 11.24 2.26
N VAL A 262 -18.92 10.86 3.42
CA VAL A 262 -20.15 10.08 3.52
C VAL A 262 -21.36 10.98 3.31
N VAL A 263 -22.25 10.60 2.40
CA VAL A 263 -23.43 11.41 2.07
C VAL A 263 -24.31 11.61 3.32
N GLY A 264 -24.58 12.88 3.62
CA GLY A 264 -25.44 13.28 4.74
C GLY A 264 -24.82 13.15 6.13
N VAL A 265 -23.53 12.82 6.24
CA VAL A 265 -22.82 12.73 7.53
C VAL A 265 -21.50 13.50 7.42
N ASP A 266 -21.44 14.66 8.05
CA ASP A 266 -20.20 15.42 8.13
C ASP A 266 -19.22 14.74 9.10
N ASN A 267 -17.95 14.63 8.67
CA ASN A 267 -16.87 14.03 9.44
C ASN A 267 -17.23 12.64 10.00
N ALA A 268 -17.84 11.80 9.13
CA ALA A 268 -18.13 10.41 9.48
C ALA A 268 -16.86 9.72 9.97
N ASP A 269 -16.85 9.23 11.20
CA ASP A 269 -15.70 8.56 11.80
C ASP A 269 -15.72 7.06 11.43
N LEU A 270 -14.95 6.73 10.40
CA LEU A 270 -14.78 5.36 9.90
C LEU A 270 -13.53 4.68 10.49
N SER A 271 -12.77 5.38 11.35
CA SER A 271 -11.65 4.81 12.11
C SER A 271 -12.12 3.85 13.21
N LEU A 272 -13.34 4.04 13.70
CA LEU A 272 -13.94 3.22 14.75
C LEU A 272 -14.51 1.91 14.21
N GLY A 273 -14.85 0.97 15.11
CA GLY A 273 -15.52 -0.28 14.77
C GLY A 273 -16.81 -0.06 13.99
N GLN A 274 -16.97 -0.80 12.92
CA GLN A 274 -18.12 -0.72 12.00
C GLN A 274 -18.85 -2.07 11.92
N PRO A 275 -20.17 -2.09 11.68
CA PRO A 275 -20.87 -3.34 11.42
C PRO A 275 -20.32 -4.03 10.15
N ALA A 276 -20.05 -5.34 10.23
CA ALA A 276 -19.58 -6.10 9.10
C ALA A 276 -20.52 -5.96 7.88
N GLY A 277 -19.96 -5.68 6.71
CA GLY A 277 -20.71 -5.48 5.46
C GLY A 277 -21.48 -4.17 5.37
N VAL A 278 -21.29 -3.23 6.31
CA VAL A 278 -21.87 -1.88 6.20
C VAL A 278 -21.41 -1.21 4.91
N SER A 279 -22.35 -0.50 4.27
CA SER A 279 -22.09 0.21 3.01
C SER A 279 -22.64 1.62 3.06
N TYR A 280 -21.80 2.57 2.68
CA TYR A 280 -22.09 4.00 2.66
C TYR A 280 -22.21 4.52 1.22
N ALA A 281 -23.20 5.37 0.96
CA ALA A 281 -23.15 6.25 -0.21
C ALA A 281 -22.14 7.35 0.08
N VAL A 282 -21.28 7.64 -0.89
CA VAL A 282 -20.22 8.64 -0.72
C VAL A 282 -20.26 9.72 -1.80
N GLU A 283 -19.71 10.86 -1.48
CA GLU A 283 -19.49 12.00 -2.35
C GLU A 283 -18.05 12.52 -2.16
N TRP A 284 -17.65 13.52 -2.90
CA TRP A 284 -16.29 14.03 -2.90
C TRP A 284 -16.28 15.54 -2.68
N VAL A 285 -15.43 16.01 -1.77
CA VAL A 285 -15.21 17.42 -1.49
C VAL A 285 -13.86 17.86 -2.06
N ASP A 286 -13.83 19.03 -2.70
CA ASP A 286 -12.61 19.56 -3.31
C ASP A 286 -11.61 20.02 -2.24
N ILE A 287 -10.32 19.76 -2.47
CA ILE A 287 -9.20 20.34 -1.74
C ILE A 287 -8.79 21.62 -2.49
N ASP A 288 -8.84 22.75 -1.81
CA ASP A 288 -8.63 24.06 -2.43
C ASP A 288 -7.15 24.35 -2.69
N ASP A 289 -6.27 23.93 -1.77
CA ASP A 289 -4.81 24.07 -1.87
C ASP A 289 -4.15 22.69 -1.67
N PRO A 290 -3.96 21.92 -2.76
CA PRO A 290 -3.35 20.60 -2.66
C PRO A 290 -1.84 20.63 -2.43
N ASP A 291 -1.12 21.71 -2.73
CA ASP A 291 0.33 21.86 -2.55
C ASP A 291 0.68 23.06 -1.65
N PRO A 292 0.30 23.04 -0.36
CA PRO A 292 0.50 24.16 0.52
C PRO A 292 1.98 24.50 0.69
N THR A 293 2.24 25.80 0.88
CA THR A 293 3.53 26.32 1.36
C THR A 293 3.35 26.81 2.76
N PHE A 294 4.20 26.35 3.66
CA PHE A 294 4.06 26.65 5.08
C PHE A 294 4.85 27.89 5.49
N ALA A 295 4.39 28.53 6.56
CA ALA A 295 5.11 29.66 7.17
C ALA A 295 6.32 29.16 7.96
N ALA A 296 7.32 30.02 8.11
CA ALA A 296 8.49 29.71 8.93
C ALA A 296 8.07 29.34 10.36
N GLY A 297 8.56 28.21 10.84
CA GLY A 297 8.27 27.66 12.17
C GLY A 297 7.08 26.68 12.22
N THR A 298 6.42 26.39 11.09
CA THR A 298 5.42 25.32 11.02
C THR A 298 6.04 23.97 11.39
N THR A 299 5.45 23.29 12.33
CA THR A 299 5.91 21.96 12.78
C THR A 299 5.54 20.88 11.77
N ASN A 300 6.16 19.70 11.89
CA ASN A 300 5.79 18.55 11.08
C ASN A 300 4.32 18.16 11.31
N ASP A 301 3.86 18.15 12.57
CA ASP A 301 2.48 17.82 12.94
C ASP A 301 1.45 18.77 12.32
N GLU A 302 1.76 20.09 12.27
CA GLU A 302 0.89 21.08 11.63
C GLU A 302 0.88 20.92 10.11
N ALA A 303 2.01 20.58 9.50
CA ALA A 303 2.13 20.41 8.06
C ALA A 303 1.44 19.14 7.56
N ILE A 304 1.59 18.01 8.28
CA ILE A 304 1.08 16.71 7.85
C ILE A 304 -0.45 16.64 7.80
N VAL A 305 -1.14 17.42 8.65
CA VAL A 305 -2.61 17.47 8.68
C VAL A 305 -3.21 18.49 7.72
N ALA A 306 -2.42 19.39 7.14
CA ALA A 306 -2.91 20.61 6.48
C ALA A 306 -3.80 20.35 5.26
N VAL A 307 -3.52 19.33 4.44
CA VAL A 307 -4.34 18.96 3.29
C VAL A 307 -5.62 18.28 3.75
N GLY A 308 -5.52 17.33 4.69
CA GLY A 308 -6.66 16.62 5.27
C GLY A 308 -7.64 17.54 5.98
N ASP A 309 -7.15 18.57 6.70
CA ASP A 309 -8.01 19.53 7.41
C ASP A 309 -8.89 20.35 6.46
N GLN A 310 -8.44 20.65 5.24
CA GLN A 310 -9.30 21.30 4.25
C GLN A 310 -10.52 20.43 3.89
N GLY A 311 -10.31 19.13 3.71
CA GLY A 311 -11.39 18.17 3.45
C GLY A 311 -12.30 17.99 4.66
N ARG A 312 -11.73 17.81 5.86
CA ARG A 312 -12.49 17.69 7.13
C ARG A 312 -13.29 18.96 7.42
N GLY A 313 -12.76 20.13 7.09
CA GLY A 313 -13.51 21.39 7.16
C GLY A 313 -14.74 21.45 6.25
N LYS A 314 -14.83 20.57 5.23
CA LYS A 314 -15.96 20.39 4.31
C LYS A 314 -16.78 19.12 4.62
N GLY A 315 -16.50 18.45 5.74
CA GLY A 315 -17.20 17.27 6.20
C GLY A 315 -16.67 15.94 5.66
N ALA A 316 -15.43 15.88 5.14
CA ALA A 316 -14.82 14.63 4.68
C ALA A 316 -14.73 13.59 5.81
N ALA A 317 -14.74 12.31 5.44
CA ALA A 317 -14.69 11.19 6.37
C ALA A 317 -13.30 11.07 7.03
N ILE A 318 -13.30 10.48 8.22
CA ILE A 318 -12.13 10.22 9.07
C ILE A 318 -11.81 8.73 9.00
N PHE A 319 -10.57 8.39 8.69
CA PHE A 319 -10.03 7.04 8.76
C PHE A 319 -8.83 7.00 9.71
N SER A 320 -8.35 5.80 9.99
CA SER A 320 -7.14 5.55 10.75
C SER A 320 -6.10 4.93 9.84
N ARG A 321 -4.94 5.60 9.67
CA ARG A 321 -3.78 5.04 8.99
C ARG A 321 -4.16 4.24 7.74
N LEU A 322 -4.49 4.93 6.63
CA LEU A 322 -4.81 4.27 5.38
C LEU A 322 -3.53 3.95 4.63
N GLU A 323 -3.30 2.67 4.45
CA GLU A 323 -2.09 2.10 3.86
C GLU A 323 -2.34 1.62 2.42
N GLY A 324 -1.89 0.40 2.11
CA GLY A 324 -1.94 -0.15 0.77
C GLY A 324 -3.32 -0.14 0.12
N ALA A 325 -3.34 0.03 -1.19
CA ALA A 325 -4.55 -0.04 -1.99
C ALA A 325 -4.31 -0.74 -3.33
N TYR A 326 -5.38 -1.32 -3.90
CA TYR A 326 -5.32 -2.02 -5.18
C TYR A 326 -6.62 -1.87 -5.99
N TYR A 327 -6.49 -1.77 -7.32
CA TYR A 327 -7.64 -1.74 -8.23
C TYR A 327 -7.81 -3.09 -8.92
N ASP A 328 -9.00 -3.68 -8.81
CA ASP A 328 -9.40 -4.85 -9.57
C ASP A 328 -10.90 -4.88 -9.83
N GLY A 329 -11.30 -5.38 -11.01
CA GLY A 329 -12.70 -5.62 -11.34
C GLY A 329 -13.64 -4.42 -11.22
N GLY A 330 -13.15 -3.19 -11.32
CA GLY A 330 -13.95 -1.97 -11.14
C GLY A 330 -14.03 -1.47 -9.70
N ASN A 331 -13.28 -2.06 -8.78
CA ASN A 331 -13.25 -1.73 -7.36
C ASN A 331 -11.87 -1.26 -6.93
N VAL A 332 -11.84 -0.40 -5.92
CA VAL A 332 -10.64 -0.01 -5.19
C VAL A 332 -10.70 -0.64 -3.82
N TYR A 333 -9.78 -1.55 -3.53
CA TYR A 333 -9.56 -2.13 -2.21
C TYR A 333 -8.51 -1.31 -1.50
N PHE A 334 -8.70 -1.03 -0.22
CA PHE A 334 -7.68 -0.39 0.60
C PHE A 334 -7.78 -0.85 2.05
N VAL A 335 -6.69 -0.73 2.78
CA VAL A 335 -6.61 -1.12 4.19
C VAL A 335 -6.52 0.11 5.08
N SER A 336 -7.09 0.00 6.28
CA SER A 336 -6.93 0.95 7.38
C SER A 336 -6.26 0.16 8.50
N THR A 337 -4.97 0.40 8.72
CA THR A 337 -4.15 -0.52 9.53
C THR A 337 -4.54 -0.52 11.01
N GLN A 338 -4.98 0.62 11.55
CA GLN A 338 -5.46 0.74 12.95
C GLN A 338 -6.96 1.03 13.05
N GLY A 339 -7.70 0.91 11.93
CA GLY A 339 -9.15 1.03 11.95
C GLY A 339 -9.81 -0.17 12.64
N GLY A 340 -11.00 0.08 13.19
CA GLY A 340 -11.82 -0.93 13.83
C GLY A 340 -11.97 -0.73 15.34
N ALA A 341 -12.73 -1.64 15.95
CA ALA A 341 -12.91 -1.65 17.40
C ALA A 341 -11.69 -2.22 18.12
N THR A 342 -11.40 -1.70 19.31
CA THR A 342 -10.41 -2.32 20.21
C THR A 342 -10.85 -3.76 20.52
N ALA A 343 -10.02 -4.74 20.19
CA ALA A 343 -10.31 -6.14 20.47
C ALA A 343 -10.15 -6.46 21.96
N SER A 344 -11.06 -7.30 22.47
CA SER A 344 -10.98 -7.74 23.87
C SER A 344 -9.72 -8.56 24.11
N GLY A 345 -8.85 -8.06 24.98
CA GLY A 345 -7.60 -8.71 25.35
C GLY A 345 -6.36 -8.16 24.61
N ASP A 346 -6.55 -7.36 23.58
CA ASP A 346 -5.46 -6.62 22.95
C ASP A 346 -5.22 -5.28 23.66
N SER A 347 -3.98 -4.81 23.62
CA SER A 347 -3.68 -3.40 23.90
C SER A 347 -3.84 -2.60 22.62
N ALA A 348 -4.29 -1.35 22.72
CA ALA A 348 -4.31 -0.45 21.56
C ALA A 348 -2.89 -0.31 20.98
N PRO A 349 -2.73 -0.33 19.65
CA PRO A 349 -1.44 -0.05 19.01
C PRO A 349 -1.05 1.41 19.22
N SER A 350 0.21 1.75 18.98
CA SER A 350 0.65 3.14 18.95
C SER A 350 0.15 3.83 17.68
N GLY A 351 -0.25 5.11 17.76
CA GLY A 351 -0.74 5.87 16.62
C GLY A 351 -2.23 6.21 16.75
N PHE A 352 -2.83 6.64 15.64
CA PHE A 352 -4.24 7.04 15.59
C PHE A 352 -5.13 5.84 15.25
N GLY A 353 -5.99 5.45 16.18
CA GLY A 353 -6.92 4.32 16.08
C GLY A 353 -6.55 3.17 17.03
N ASP A 354 -7.57 2.45 17.48
CA ASP A 354 -7.46 1.42 18.50
C ASP A 354 -7.66 0.00 17.96
N GLY A 355 -8.02 -0.12 16.68
CA GLY A 355 -8.30 -1.40 16.01
C GLY A 355 -7.05 -2.14 15.55
N ARG A 356 -7.28 -3.27 14.88
CA ARG A 356 -6.22 -4.15 14.36
C ARG A 356 -6.31 -4.31 12.84
N GLY A 357 -7.15 -3.51 12.20
CA GLY A 357 -7.23 -3.41 10.76
C GLY A 357 -8.62 -3.58 10.18
N GLN A 358 -8.88 -2.81 9.15
CA GLN A 358 -10.07 -2.90 8.31
C GLN A 358 -9.68 -3.02 6.86
N VAL A 359 -10.48 -3.76 6.08
CA VAL A 359 -10.40 -3.81 4.62
C VAL A 359 -11.64 -3.16 4.04
N TRP A 360 -11.45 -2.11 3.29
CA TRP A 360 -12.49 -1.33 2.64
C TRP A 360 -12.53 -1.56 1.15
N VAL A 361 -13.70 -1.44 0.56
CA VAL A 361 -13.92 -1.52 -0.89
C VAL A 361 -14.71 -0.30 -1.34
N TYR A 362 -14.09 0.53 -2.16
CA TYR A 362 -14.76 1.62 -2.85
C TYR A 362 -15.12 1.23 -4.28
N GLN A 363 -16.35 1.50 -4.69
CA GLN A 363 -16.91 1.21 -6.03
C GLN A 363 -17.13 2.50 -6.80
N PRO A 364 -16.20 2.92 -7.68
CA PRO A 364 -16.32 4.17 -8.44
C PRO A 364 -17.57 4.28 -9.30
N GLY A 365 -18.07 3.14 -9.81
CA GLY A 365 -19.24 3.13 -10.69
C GLY A 365 -20.57 3.42 -9.98
N THR A 366 -20.61 3.36 -8.65
CA THR A 366 -21.82 3.56 -7.84
C THR A 366 -21.63 4.53 -6.68
N ASP A 367 -20.45 5.08 -6.52
CA ASP A 367 -20.02 5.90 -5.37
C ASP A 367 -20.41 5.28 -4.03
N ARG A 368 -20.02 4.02 -3.84
CA ARG A 368 -20.26 3.26 -2.61
C ARG A 368 -18.96 2.81 -1.97
N LEU A 369 -18.91 2.95 -0.65
CA LEU A 369 -17.84 2.45 0.21
C LEU A 369 -18.40 1.35 1.11
N THR A 370 -17.76 0.18 1.13
CA THR A 370 -18.23 -0.97 1.92
C THR A 370 -17.08 -1.52 2.77
N LEU A 371 -17.33 -1.80 4.04
CA LEU A 371 -16.41 -2.54 4.90
C LEU A 371 -16.48 -4.02 4.54
N ALA A 372 -15.41 -4.54 3.93
CA ALA A 372 -15.31 -5.95 3.57
C ALA A 372 -14.90 -6.83 4.75
N TYR A 373 -13.99 -6.32 5.58
CA TYR A 373 -13.48 -7.06 6.75
C TYR A 373 -13.04 -6.10 7.84
N GLU A 374 -13.26 -6.48 9.09
CA GLU A 374 -12.69 -5.84 10.27
C GLU A 374 -12.02 -6.91 11.13
N SER A 375 -10.80 -6.65 11.56
CA SER A 375 -10.04 -7.58 12.40
C SER A 375 -10.71 -7.74 13.76
N PRO A 376 -10.96 -8.97 14.21
CA PRO A 376 -11.43 -9.21 15.57
C PRO A 376 -10.32 -9.12 16.62
N GLY A 377 -9.06 -9.00 16.21
CA GLY A 377 -7.89 -8.90 17.08
C GLY A 377 -6.59 -9.37 16.44
N SER A 378 -5.47 -9.06 17.07
CA SER A 378 -4.10 -9.30 16.59
C SER A 378 -3.79 -10.78 16.27
N GLY A 379 -4.45 -11.72 16.93
CA GLY A 379 -4.30 -13.15 16.64
C GLY A 379 -4.90 -13.61 15.31
N THR A 380 -5.66 -12.73 14.62
CA THR A 380 -6.37 -13.06 13.37
C THR A 380 -5.82 -12.27 12.19
N LEU A 381 -5.83 -10.94 12.29
CA LEU A 381 -5.21 -10.00 11.35
C LEU A 381 -4.61 -8.87 12.17
N ASP A 382 -3.32 -8.63 12.05
CA ASP A 382 -2.63 -7.63 12.86
C ASP A 382 -1.97 -6.57 11.98
N LEU A 383 -2.57 -5.39 11.98
CA LEU A 383 -2.07 -4.19 11.30
C LEU A 383 -1.75 -4.48 9.81
N PRO A 384 -2.76 -4.75 8.96
CA PRO A 384 -2.54 -4.93 7.53
C PRO A 384 -2.03 -3.63 6.92
N ASP A 385 -0.92 -3.74 6.21
CA ASP A 385 -0.28 -2.65 5.48
C ASP A 385 -0.59 -2.77 3.97
N ASN A 386 0.14 -3.55 3.22
CA ASN A 386 -0.09 -3.66 1.78
C ASN A 386 -1.18 -4.69 1.42
N VAL A 387 -1.83 -4.46 0.27
CA VAL A 387 -2.85 -5.35 -0.29
C VAL A 387 -2.67 -5.56 -1.79
N VAL A 388 -2.87 -6.79 -2.27
CA VAL A 388 -2.95 -7.12 -3.69
C VAL A 388 -4.09 -8.11 -3.95
N VAL A 389 -4.69 -8.05 -5.14
CA VAL A 389 -5.74 -8.99 -5.56
C VAL A 389 -5.11 -10.14 -6.37
N SER A 390 -5.41 -11.38 -5.99
CA SER A 390 -5.00 -12.57 -6.72
C SER A 390 -5.81 -12.78 -7.99
N LYS A 391 -5.36 -13.70 -8.86
CA LYS A 391 -6.07 -14.04 -10.12
C LYS A 391 -7.49 -14.54 -9.90
N HIS A 392 -7.79 -15.10 -8.75
CA HIS A 392 -9.14 -15.62 -8.40
C HIS A 392 -9.95 -14.60 -7.58
N GLY A 393 -9.45 -13.37 -7.38
CA GLY A 393 -10.16 -12.28 -6.72
C GLY A 393 -10.08 -12.30 -5.20
N SER A 394 -9.26 -13.17 -4.60
CA SER A 394 -8.94 -13.10 -3.17
C SER A 394 -7.83 -12.08 -2.91
N LEU A 395 -7.84 -11.47 -1.73
CA LEU A 395 -6.82 -10.51 -1.33
C LEU A 395 -5.64 -11.23 -0.66
N VAL A 396 -4.43 -10.75 -0.92
CA VAL A 396 -3.25 -11.00 -0.08
C VAL A 396 -2.99 -9.72 0.71
N LEU A 397 -2.91 -9.85 2.03
CA LEU A 397 -2.64 -8.77 2.97
C LEU A 397 -1.26 -9.00 3.59
N CYS A 398 -0.43 -7.98 3.63
CA CYS A 398 0.84 -7.96 4.35
C CYS A 398 0.60 -7.44 5.77
N GLU A 399 1.09 -8.13 6.81
CA GLU A 399 1.01 -7.65 8.19
C GLU A 399 2.27 -6.88 8.59
N ASP A 400 2.05 -5.79 9.36
CA ASP A 400 3.06 -5.00 10.07
C ASP A 400 2.77 -4.99 11.59
N GLY A 401 2.50 -6.15 12.15
CA GLY A 401 2.29 -6.32 13.58
C GLY A 401 3.59 -6.36 14.39
N SER A 402 3.48 -6.16 15.70
CA SER A 402 4.64 -6.20 16.61
C SER A 402 5.13 -7.61 16.94
N GLY A 403 4.42 -8.66 16.47
CA GLY A 403 4.69 -10.07 16.73
C GLY A 403 5.21 -10.83 15.51
N ASP A 404 4.73 -12.08 15.36
CA ASP A 404 4.92 -12.83 14.12
C ASP A 404 4.08 -12.19 13.01
N ASN A 405 4.70 -11.82 11.90
CA ASN A 405 4.03 -11.23 10.75
C ASN A 405 3.70 -12.29 9.69
N PHE A 406 2.54 -12.14 9.07
CA PHE A 406 2.01 -13.09 8.09
C PHE A 406 1.64 -12.39 6.77
N LEU A 407 1.66 -13.18 5.70
CA LEU A 407 0.81 -12.92 4.55
C LEU A 407 -0.53 -13.59 4.81
N ARG A 408 -1.59 -12.79 4.92
CA ARG A 408 -2.95 -13.30 5.10
C ARG A 408 -3.69 -13.32 3.78
N GLY A 409 -4.45 -14.38 3.55
CA GLY A 409 -5.40 -14.42 2.46
C GLY A 409 -6.80 -14.08 2.94
N LEU A 410 -7.51 -13.21 2.22
CA LEU A 410 -8.92 -12.92 2.46
C LEU A 410 -9.72 -13.30 1.21
N THR A 411 -10.57 -14.31 1.32
CA THR A 411 -11.40 -14.76 0.20
C THR A 411 -12.54 -13.78 -0.08
N GLN A 412 -13.12 -13.82 -1.30
CA GLN A 412 -14.35 -13.07 -1.61
C GLN A 412 -15.53 -13.45 -0.71
N GLY A 413 -15.48 -14.60 -0.05
CA GLY A 413 -16.45 -15.04 0.94
C GLY A 413 -16.23 -14.47 2.34
N GLY A 414 -15.18 -13.64 2.56
CA GLY A 414 -14.85 -13.09 3.87
C GLY A 414 -14.12 -14.05 4.82
N GLU A 415 -13.56 -15.16 4.28
CA GLU A 415 -12.75 -16.09 5.06
C GLU A 415 -11.29 -15.65 5.04
N LEU A 416 -10.70 -15.45 6.22
CA LEU A 416 -9.28 -15.17 6.38
C LEU A 416 -8.51 -16.48 6.59
N PHE A 417 -7.29 -16.56 6.05
CA PHE A 417 -6.39 -17.72 6.23
C PHE A 417 -4.91 -17.29 6.18
N ASP A 418 -4.07 -18.07 6.83
CA ASP A 418 -2.63 -17.88 6.81
C ASP A 418 -2.06 -18.44 5.50
N PHE A 419 -1.23 -17.63 4.80
CA PHE A 419 -0.56 -18.11 3.60
C PHE A 419 0.95 -18.21 3.78
N ALA A 420 1.59 -17.27 4.46
CA ALA A 420 3.00 -17.35 4.81
C ALA A 420 3.23 -16.72 6.18
N ARG A 421 4.28 -17.18 6.88
CA ARG A 421 4.79 -16.54 8.10
C ARG A 421 6.25 -16.17 7.91
N ASN A 422 6.65 -14.99 8.38
CA ASN A 422 8.06 -14.64 8.51
C ASN A 422 8.70 -15.49 9.60
N ALA A 423 9.58 -16.41 9.20
CA ALA A 423 10.29 -17.35 10.07
C ALA A 423 11.81 -17.11 10.06
N ASP A 424 12.28 -16.02 9.44
CA ASP A 424 13.70 -15.68 9.42
C ASP A 424 14.17 -15.24 10.82
N PRO A 425 15.06 -15.99 11.49
CA PRO A 425 15.49 -15.65 12.85
C PRO A 425 16.30 -14.34 12.90
N THR A 426 16.76 -13.81 11.75
CA THR A 426 17.48 -12.53 11.66
C THR A 426 16.55 -11.36 11.38
N GLN A 427 15.27 -11.64 11.09
CA GLN A 427 14.24 -10.66 10.72
C GLN A 427 12.98 -10.81 11.59
N VAL A 428 13.14 -11.24 12.83
CA VAL A 428 12.01 -11.43 13.77
C VAL A 428 11.27 -10.11 13.97
N GLY A 429 9.94 -10.15 13.84
CA GLY A 429 9.09 -8.96 13.98
C GLY A 429 9.18 -7.96 12.83
N GLN A 430 9.93 -8.28 11.75
CA GLN A 430 9.91 -7.45 10.55
C GLN A 430 8.70 -7.80 9.70
N GLU A 431 8.12 -6.79 9.11
CA GLU A 431 6.91 -6.86 8.31
C GLU A 431 7.11 -7.51 6.93
N PHE A 432 5.99 -7.94 6.35
CA PHE A 432 5.88 -8.18 4.93
C PHE A 432 5.44 -6.89 4.23
N ALA A 433 6.09 -6.53 3.11
CA ALA A 433 5.75 -5.37 2.32
C ALA A 433 5.68 -5.67 0.81
N GLY A 434 4.92 -4.86 0.07
CA GLY A 434 4.94 -4.82 -1.38
C GLY A 434 4.48 -6.07 -2.11
N ALA A 435 3.55 -6.86 -1.55
CA ALA A 435 3.04 -8.06 -2.23
C ALA A 435 2.52 -7.74 -3.64
N THR A 436 2.97 -8.49 -4.65
CA THR A 436 2.54 -8.33 -6.05
C THR A 436 2.66 -9.64 -6.82
N PHE A 437 1.67 -9.96 -7.66
CA PHE A 437 1.76 -11.13 -8.53
C PHE A 437 2.47 -10.82 -9.85
N SER A 438 3.19 -11.82 -10.38
CA SER A 438 3.67 -11.81 -11.77
C SER A 438 2.49 -11.60 -12.73
N HIS A 439 2.77 -11.12 -13.95
CA HIS A 439 1.73 -10.83 -14.94
C HIS A 439 0.81 -12.04 -15.26
N ASP A 440 1.34 -13.24 -15.18
CA ASP A 440 0.58 -14.48 -15.40
C ASP A 440 -0.04 -15.10 -14.13
N GLY A 441 0.26 -14.50 -12.96
CA GLY A 441 -0.20 -14.96 -11.66
C GLY A 441 0.49 -16.22 -11.15
N SER A 442 1.61 -16.64 -11.75
CA SER A 442 2.32 -17.86 -11.37
C SER A 442 3.27 -17.69 -10.18
N THR A 443 3.70 -16.46 -9.91
CA THR A 443 4.63 -16.11 -8.83
C THR A 443 4.07 -14.94 -8.03
N LEU A 444 4.12 -15.05 -6.71
CA LEU A 444 3.91 -13.94 -5.79
C LEU A 444 5.28 -13.39 -5.36
N PHE A 445 5.51 -12.12 -5.58
CA PHE A 445 6.66 -11.39 -5.05
C PHE A 445 6.25 -10.64 -3.78
N VAL A 446 7.14 -10.61 -2.81
CA VAL A 446 6.96 -9.89 -1.55
C VAL A 446 8.30 -9.52 -0.95
N ASN A 447 8.36 -8.54 -0.07
CA ASN A 447 9.56 -8.12 0.64
C ASN A 447 9.47 -8.47 2.13
N ILE A 448 10.62 -8.66 2.77
CA ILE A 448 10.79 -8.44 4.20
C ILE A 448 11.42 -7.05 4.35
N GLN A 449 10.68 -6.12 4.92
CA GLN A 449 11.10 -4.74 5.11
C GLN A 449 11.98 -4.61 6.36
N SER A 450 13.21 -4.26 6.17
CA SER A 450 14.15 -3.91 7.24
C SER A 450 15.39 -3.21 6.68
N SER A 451 16.26 -2.73 7.55
CA SER A 451 17.57 -2.19 7.13
C SER A 451 18.47 -3.23 6.44
N SER A 452 18.21 -4.52 6.65
CA SER A 452 18.89 -5.66 6.03
C SER A 452 17.92 -6.55 5.25
N GLY A 453 16.82 -5.99 4.75
CA GLY A 453 15.74 -6.66 4.06
C GLY A 453 16.12 -7.26 2.70
N TYR A 454 15.16 -7.96 2.11
CA TYR A 454 15.31 -8.64 0.82
C TYR A 454 13.95 -8.89 0.18
N SER A 455 13.94 -9.16 -1.13
CA SER A 455 12.74 -9.61 -1.84
C SER A 455 12.66 -11.13 -1.90
N ILE A 456 11.46 -11.64 -2.06
CA ILE A 456 11.14 -13.07 -2.14
C ILE A 456 10.24 -13.31 -3.34
N ALA A 457 10.48 -14.39 -4.08
CA ALA A 457 9.58 -14.95 -5.07
C ALA A 457 9.00 -16.27 -4.52
N ILE A 458 7.68 -16.40 -4.50
CA ILE A 458 6.95 -17.58 -4.01
C ILE A 458 6.16 -18.18 -5.19
N TRP A 459 6.28 -19.47 -5.41
CA TRP A 459 5.52 -20.20 -6.43
C TRP A 459 5.01 -21.55 -5.90
N GLY A 460 3.98 -22.08 -6.54
CA GLY A 460 3.40 -23.34 -6.07
C GLY A 460 2.07 -23.68 -6.71
N PRO A 461 1.30 -24.60 -6.09
CA PRO A 461 0.05 -25.09 -6.65
C PRO A 461 -1.13 -24.15 -6.40
N TRP A 462 -1.08 -22.92 -6.93
CA TRP A 462 -2.11 -21.89 -6.76
C TRP A 462 -3.54 -22.39 -7.04
N HIS A 463 -3.69 -23.30 -8.04
CA HIS A 463 -4.98 -23.90 -8.42
C HIS A 463 -5.64 -24.77 -7.33
N LYS A 464 -4.96 -25.06 -6.23
CA LYS A 464 -5.51 -25.86 -5.11
C LYS A 464 -6.18 -25.02 -4.04
N GLY A 465 -6.15 -23.71 -4.15
CA GLY A 465 -6.68 -22.78 -3.15
C GLY A 465 -7.23 -21.50 -3.76
N PRO A 466 -7.45 -20.48 -2.93
CA PRO A 466 -8.23 -19.29 -3.30
C PRO A 466 -7.44 -18.18 -4.03
N PHE A 467 -6.10 -18.24 -4.14
CA PHE A 467 -5.28 -17.23 -4.86
C PHE A 467 -5.18 -17.46 -6.35
#